data_bddff56c6720aeec079ed3a19002221c
#
_entry.id   bddff56c6720aeec079ed3a19002221c
#
_cell.length_a   1.000
_cell.length_b   1.000
_cell.length_c   1.000
_cell.angle_alpha   90.00
_cell.angle_beta   90.00
_cell.angle_gamma   90.00
#
_symmetry.space_group_name_H-M   'P 1'
#
loop_
_entity.id
_entity.type
_entity.pdbx_description
1 polymer ?
#
loop_
_entity_poly.entity_id
_entity_poly.type
_entity_poly.pdbx_seq_one_letter_code
_entity_poly.pdbx_strand_id
1 'polypeptide(L)'
;PETAKVLIQKIQDAVGNEVTVTAVADSPLKIASVTDGVNRVTTLHYTDGRCDRIQTPWQNEKNCVRFEYKNGTLVKILHEDNRASEYVYNEEIGYHLLKTAYGADGAFVEYAYTNTDRMSFLPYRNLHIFGVKWLI
;
A
#
# COMPACT_ATOMS: atom_id res chain seq x y z
N PRO A 1 13.28 25.57 -0.60
CA PRO A 1 11.88 25.71 -0.95
C PRO A 1 11.13 24.47 -0.52
N GLU A 2 10.14 24.61 0.39
CA GLU A 2 9.24 23.50 0.73
C GLU A 2 8.45 23.12 -0.52
N THR A 3 8.53 21.85 -0.89
CA THR A 3 7.74 21.33 -2.00
C THR A 3 6.28 21.29 -1.54
N ALA A 4 5.42 22.10 -2.14
CA ALA A 4 3.99 22.09 -1.83
C ALA A 4 3.41 20.70 -2.12
N LYS A 5 2.81 20.07 -1.11
CA LYS A 5 2.08 18.80 -1.25
C LYS A 5 0.61 19.14 -1.42
N VAL A 6 -0.04 18.54 -2.40
CA VAL A 6 -1.46 18.75 -2.70
C VAL A 6 -2.20 17.42 -2.78
N LEU A 7 -3.46 17.40 -2.37
CA LEU A 7 -4.37 16.29 -2.54
C LEU A 7 -5.40 16.66 -3.61
N ILE A 8 -5.66 15.75 -4.57
CA ILE A 8 -6.76 15.89 -5.51
C ILE A 8 -8.07 15.83 -4.72
N GLN A 9 -8.93 16.83 -4.89
CA GLN A 9 -10.23 16.88 -4.21
C GLN A 9 -11.38 16.43 -5.13
N LYS A 10 -11.20 16.57 -6.45
CA LYS A 10 -12.25 16.29 -7.42
C LYS A 10 -11.68 15.88 -8.75
N ILE A 11 -12.31 14.89 -9.38
CA ILE A 11 -12.07 14.47 -10.76
C ILE A 11 -13.42 14.52 -11.47
N GLN A 12 -13.49 15.14 -12.65
CA GLN A 12 -14.73 15.22 -13.44
C GLN A 12 -14.43 14.82 -14.89
N ASP A 13 -15.31 14.01 -15.46
CA ASP A 13 -15.24 13.65 -16.88
C ASP A 13 -15.94 14.68 -17.78
N ALA A 14 -15.84 14.49 -19.10
CA ALA A 14 -16.41 15.42 -20.10
C ALA A 14 -17.95 15.46 -20.09
N VAL A 15 -18.62 14.50 -19.47
CA VAL A 15 -20.11 14.41 -19.40
C VAL A 15 -20.65 14.78 -18.03
N GLY A 16 -19.77 15.22 -17.12
CA GLY A 16 -20.14 15.77 -15.81
C GLY A 16 -20.19 14.76 -14.68
N ASN A 17 -19.78 13.50 -14.86
CA ASN A 17 -19.62 12.58 -13.73
C ASN A 17 -18.46 13.02 -12.83
N GLU A 18 -18.68 12.98 -11.55
CA GLU A 18 -17.70 13.43 -10.55
C GLU A 18 -17.26 12.32 -9.62
N VAL A 19 -15.96 12.34 -9.30
CA VAL A 19 -15.40 11.63 -8.14
C VAL A 19 -14.88 12.69 -7.17
N THR A 20 -15.35 12.66 -5.93
CA THR A 20 -14.91 13.57 -4.86
C THR A 20 -14.03 12.84 -3.88
N VAL A 21 -12.90 13.44 -3.51
CA VAL A 21 -11.95 12.94 -2.51
C VAL A 21 -12.02 13.84 -1.28
N THR A 22 -12.35 13.27 -0.12
CA THR A 22 -12.39 13.98 1.16
C THR A 22 -11.15 13.63 1.98
N ALA A 23 -10.48 14.64 2.50
CA ALA A 23 -9.33 14.47 3.38
C ALA A 23 -9.76 14.19 4.83
N VAL A 24 -8.85 13.57 5.61
CA VAL A 24 -8.98 13.50 7.07
C VAL A 24 -8.83 14.93 7.65
N ALA A 25 -9.72 15.32 8.57
CA ALA A 25 -9.82 16.69 9.09
C ALA A 25 -8.45 17.25 9.58
N ASP A 26 -7.72 16.47 10.38
CA ASP A 26 -6.44 16.91 10.97
C ASP A 26 -5.21 16.42 10.17
N SER A 27 -5.42 15.92 8.96
CA SER A 27 -4.36 15.37 8.11
C SER A 27 -4.70 15.58 6.62
N PRO A 28 -4.57 16.79 6.08
CA PRO A 28 -5.09 17.18 4.78
C PRO A 28 -4.48 16.43 3.58
N LEU A 29 -3.41 15.65 3.80
CA LEU A 29 -2.81 14.78 2.79
C LEU A 29 -3.22 13.30 2.91
N LYS A 30 -4.10 12.96 3.87
CA LYS A 30 -4.67 11.62 4.01
C LYS A 30 -6.10 11.61 3.51
N ILE A 31 -6.43 10.65 2.67
CA ILE A 31 -7.78 10.47 2.14
C ILE A 31 -8.65 9.82 3.22
N ALA A 32 -9.75 10.46 3.60
CA ALA A 32 -10.76 9.88 4.47
C ALA A 32 -11.78 9.05 3.67
N SER A 33 -12.21 9.59 2.52
CA SER A 33 -13.17 8.90 1.67
C SER A 33 -13.05 9.30 0.20
N VAL A 34 -13.56 8.43 -0.66
CA VAL A 34 -13.75 8.68 -2.09
C VAL A 34 -15.23 8.42 -2.41
N THR A 35 -15.90 9.41 -2.96
CA THR A 35 -17.31 9.34 -3.38
C THR A 35 -17.38 9.35 -4.90
N ASP A 36 -18.03 8.36 -5.50
CA ASP A 36 -18.19 8.28 -6.95
C ASP A 36 -19.40 9.06 -7.48
N GLY A 37 -19.56 9.12 -8.82
CA GLY A 37 -20.60 9.89 -9.50
C GLY A 37 -22.05 9.44 -9.22
N VAL A 38 -22.25 8.32 -8.51
CA VAL A 38 -23.55 7.83 -8.07
C VAL A 38 -23.68 7.81 -6.55
N ASN A 39 -22.87 8.62 -5.87
CA ASN A 39 -22.84 8.82 -4.41
C ASN A 39 -22.46 7.57 -3.60
N ARG A 40 -21.74 6.63 -4.16
CA ARG A 40 -21.18 5.49 -3.41
C ARG A 40 -19.88 5.92 -2.75
N VAL A 41 -19.75 5.64 -1.45
CA VAL A 41 -18.62 6.09 -0.65
C VAL A 41 -17.70 4.92 -0.29
N THR A 42 -16.44 5.01 -0.67
CA THR A 42 -15.36 4.16 -0.18
C THR A 42 -14.64 4.90 0.95
N THR A 43 -14.51 4.29 2.11
CA THR A 43 -13.90 4.91 3.30
C THR A 43 -12.55 4.28 3.61
N LEU A 44 -11.58 5.10 3.97
CA LEU A 44 -10.26 4.69 4.44
C LEU A 44 -10.15 4.95 5.94
N HIS A 45 -9.73 3.96 6.69
CA HIS A 45 -9.53 4.04 8.14
C HIS A 45 -8.05 4.02 8.47
N TYR A 46 -7.66 4.67 9.56
CA TYR A 46 -6.27 4.83 9.95
C TYR A 46 -6.08 4.51 11.42
N THR A 47 -5.04 3.75 11.73
CA THR A 47 -4.54 3.50 13.10
C THR A 47 -3.05 3.84 13.12
N ASP A 48 -2.61 4.56 14.14
CA ASP A 48 -1.22 5.02 14.30
C ASP A 48 -0.65 5.69 13.04
N GLY A 49 -1.49 6.48 12.36
CA GLY A 49 -1.11 7.23 11.17
C GLY A 49 -1.02 6.43 9.87
N ARG A 50 -1.30 5.12 9.89
CA ARG A 50 -1.30 4.22 8.72
C ARG A 50 -2.70 3.77 8.36
N CYS A 51 -2.96 3.63 7.06
CA CYS A 51 -4.22 3.06 6.61
C CYS A 51 -4.27 1.58 7.02
N ASP A 52 -5.22 1.21 7.86
CA ASP A 52 -5.41 -0.15 8.35
C ASP A 52 -6.59 -0.87 7.68
N ARG A 53 -7.49 -0.11 7.03
CA ARG A 53 -8.68 -0.68 6.39
C ARG A 53 -9.21 0.21 5.26
N ILE A 54 -9.66 -0.42 4.18
CA ILE A 54 -10.44 0.21 3.11
C ILE A 54 -11.77 -0.52 3.01
N GLN A 55 -12.86 0.22 3.11
CA GLN A 55 -14.22 -0.29 3.11
C GLN A 55 -15.02 0.34 1.97
N THR A 56 -15.54 -0.49 1.08
CA THR A 56 -16.45 -0.07 0.00
C THR A 56 -17.91 -0.02 0.50
N PRO A 57 -18.84 0.61 -0.24
CA PRO A 57 -20.23 0.82 0.21
C PRO A 57 -21.01 -0.48 0.53
N TRP A 58 -20.62 -1.58 -0.06
CA TRP A 58 -21.27 -2.90 0.14
C TRP A 58 -20.51 -3.82 1.10
N GLN A 59 -19.46 -3.34 1.73
CA GLN A 59 -18.67 -4.07 2.71
C GLN A 59 -18.97 -3.61 4.13
N ASN A 60 -18.66 -4.45 5.09
CA ASN A 60 -18.66 -4.12 6.51
C ASN A 60 -17.25 -4.32 7.10
N GLU A 61 -17.08 -4.08 8.38
CA GLU A 61 -15.78 -4.20 9.07
C GLU A 61 -15.14 -5.58 9.00
N LYS A 62 -15.92 -6.63 8.75
CA LYS A 62 -15.43 -8.02 8.74
C LYS A 62 -14.99 -8.49 7.35
N ASN A 63 -15.57 -7.94 6.29
CA ASN A 63 -15.34 -8.37 4.91
C ASN A 63 -14.77 -7.25 4.02
N CYS A 64 -14.04 -6.32 4.58
CA CYS A 64 -13.29 -5.29 3.87
C CYS A 64 -11.80 -5.65 3.75
N VAL A 65 -11.07 -4.90 2.94
CA VAL A 65 -9.61 -5.04 2.85
C VAL A 65 -8.97 -4.45 4.10
N ARG A 66 -8.09 -5.22 4.77
CA ARG A 66 -7.37 -4.81 5.98
C ARG A 66 -5.88 -4.96 5.79
N PHE A 67 -5.11 -4.08 6.42
CA PHE A 67 -3.65 -4.02 6.34
C PHE A 67 -3.05 -4.23 7.72
N GLU A 68 -2.09 -5.14 7.84
CA GLU A 68 -1.36 -5.38 9.08
C GLU A 68 0.09 -4.91 8.93
N TYR A 69 0.57 -4.21 9.95
CA TYR A 69 1.92 -3.64 9.98
C TYR A 69 2.71 -4.19 11.17
N LYS A 70 3.98 -4.47 10.95
CA LYS A 70 4.95 -4.81 12.01
C LYS A 70 6.14 -3.86 11.90
N ASN A 71 6.51 -3.21 13.00
CA ASN A 71 7.61 -2.24 13.03
C ASN A 71 7.51 -1.17 11.93
N GLY A 72 6.29 -0.74 11.61
CA GLY A 72 6.04 0.26 10.59
C GLY A 72 6.03 -0.24 9.14
N THR A 73 6.30 -1.51 8.91
CA THR A 73 6.33 -2.15 7.58
C THR A 73 5.07 -2.98 7.35
N LEU A 74 4.48 -2.90 6.17
CA LEU A 74 3.31 -3.70 5.79
C LEU A 74 3.72 -5.17 5.68
N VAL A 75 3.11 -6.05 6.49
CA VAL A 75 3.42 -7.48 6.51
C VAL A 75 2.28 -8.34 5.98
N LYS A 76 1.04 -7.81 5.95
CA LYS A 76 -0.11 -8.61 5.50
C LYS A 76 -1.22 -7.72 4.93
N ILE A 77 -1.88 -8.22 3.91
CA ILE A 77 -3.14 -7.72 3.39
C ILE A 77 -4.17 -8.83 3.52
N LEU A 78 -5.21 -8.59 4.31
CA LEU A 78 -6.38 -9.45 4.37
C LEU A 78 -7.40 -8.97 3.35
N HIS A 79 -7.79 -9.86 2.44
CA HIS A 79 -8.81 -9.60 1.43
C HIS A 79 -10.21 -9.78 2.00
N GLU A 80 -11.22 -9.32 1.28
CA GLU A 80 -12.63 -9.39 1.70
C GLU A 80 -13.16 -10.82 1.92
N ASP A 81 -12.54 -11.80 1.26
CA ASP A 81 -12.85 -13.24 1.38
C ASP A 81 -12.01 -13.96 2.46
N ASN A 82 -11.31 -13.17 3.31
CA ASN A 82 -10.39 -13.61 4.35
C ASN A 82 -9.14 -14.36 3.87
N ARG A 83 -8.88 -14.42 2.57
CA ARG A 83 -7.55 -14.83 2.07
C ARG A 83 -6.54 -13.73 2.37
N ALA A 84 -5.28 -14.09 2.45
CA ALA A 84 -4.23 -13.13 2.79
C ALA A 84 -3.08 -13.14 1.78
N SER A 85 -2.57 -11.95 1.48
CA SER A 85 -1.24 -11.77 0.90
C SER A 85 -0.28 -11.41 2.01
N GLU A 86 0.90 -12.03 2.05
CA GLU A 86 1.87 -11.84 3.13
C GLU A 86 3.23 -11.43 2.59
N TYR A 87 3.96 -10.60 3.34
CA TYR A 87 5.24 -10.03 2.94
C TYR A 87 6.29 -10.27 4.02
N VAL A 88 7.38 -10.92 3.63
CA VAL A 88 8.53 -11.19 4.49
C VAL A 88 9.68 -10.30 4.07
N TYR A 89 10.32 -9.65 5.04
CA TYR A 89 11.43 -8.74 4.81
C TYR A 89 12.72 -9.28 5.39
N ASN A 90 13.85 -8.95 4.77
CA ASN A 90 15.17 -9.26 5.29
C ASN A 90 15.56 -8.18 6.31
N GLU A 91 15.65 -8.55 7.59
CA GLU A 91 16.01 -7.64 8.68
C GLU A 91 17.54 -7.58 8.92
N GLU A 92 18.31 -8.50 8.34
CA GLU A 92 19.76 -8.61 8.61
C GLU A 92 20.60 -7.47 8.01
N ILE A 93 20.09 -6.77 6.99
CA ILE A 93 20.85 -5.76 6.25
C ILE A 93 20.53 -4.33 6.73
N GLY A 94 19.73 -4.17 7.79
CA GLY A 94 19.32 -2.86 8.30
C GLY A 94 18.36 -2.08 7.38
N TYR A 95 17.96 -2.66 6.27
CA TYR A 95 16.97 -2.14 5.33
C TYR A 95 15.77 -3.09 5.28
N HIS A 96 14.57 -2.55 5.16
CA HIS A 96 13.36 -3.35 4.97
C HIS A 96 13.26 -3.84 3.52
N LEU A 97 14.18 -4.75 3.13
CA LEU A 97 14.17 -5.34 1.79
C LEU A 97 13.17 -6.48 1.74
N LEU A 98 12.25 -6.45 0.78
CA LEU A 98 11.28 -7.51 0.58
C LEU A 98 12.00 -8.81 0.18
N LYS A 99 11.88 -9.86 1.00
CA LYS A 99 12.49 -11.18 0.76
C LYS A 99 11.52 -12.10 0.04
N THR A 100 10.27 -12.16 0.49
CA THR A 100 9.26 -13.04 -0.09
C THR A 100 7.91 -12.32 -0.10
N ALA A 101 7.17 -12.45 -1.18
CA ALA A 101 5.78 -12.04 -1.27
C ALA A 101 4.92 -13.27 -1.56
N TYR A 102 3.93 -13.54 -0.69
CA TYR A 102 2.94 -14.59 -0.86
C TYR A 102 1.64 -13.98 -1.38
N GLY A 103 1.10 -14.55 -2.45
CA GLY A 103 -0.23 -14.23 -2.96
C GLY A 103 -1.33 -14.89 -2.14
N ALA A 104 -2.54 -14.36 -2.25
CA ALA A 104 -3.73 -14.90 -1.60
C ALA A 104 -4.13 -16.31 -2.07
N ASP A 105 -3.59 -16.76 -3.18
CA ASP A 105 -3.75 -18.11 -3.76
C ASP A 105 -2.66 -19.10 -3.33
N GLY A 106 -1.71 -18.65 -2.49
CA GLY A 106 -0.57 -19.44 -2.02
C GLY A 106 0.64 -19.43 -2.96
N ALA A 107 0.54 -18.81 -4.13
CA ALA A 107 1.70 -18.57 -4.98
C ALA A 107 2.67 -17.60 -4.28
N PHE A 108 3.97 -17.71 -4.55
CA PHE A 108 4.94 -16.79 -3.96
C PHE A 108 6.07 -16.42 -4.90
N VAL A 109 6.70 -15.29 -4.59
CA VAL A 109 7.86 -14.75 -5.27
C VAL A 109 8.97 -14.53 -4.25
N GLU A 110 10.17 -15.01 -4.50
CA GLU A 110 11.35 -14.72 -3.71
C GLU A 110 12.24 -13.70 -4.43
N TYR A 111 12.76 -12.74 -3.65
CA TYR A 111 13.65 -11.68 -4.12
C TYR A 111 15.04 -11.90 -3.53
N ALA A 112 16.05 -11.95 -4.38
CA ALA A 112 17.45 -11.96 -4.00
C ALA A 112 18.09 -10.61 -4.38
N TYR A 113 18.90 -10.07 -3.49
CA TYR A 113 19.57 -8.80 -3.68
C TYR A 113 21.09 -9.02 -3.63
N THR A 114 21.81 -8.38 -4.53
CA THR A 114 23.27 -8.34 -4.48
C THR A 114 23.70 -6.90 -4.21
N ASN A 115 24.67 -6.75 -3.31
CA ASN A 115 25.35 -5.49 -3.13
C ASN A 115 26.46 -5.38 -4.19
N THR A 116 26.27 -4.51 -5.17
CA THR A 116 27.28 -4.22 -6.19
C THR A 116 28.14 -3.03 -5.81
N ASP A 117 28.45 -2.84 -4.52
CA ASP A 117 29.30 -1.75 -4.08
C ASP A 117 30.73 -1.89 -4.57
N ARG A 118 31.00 -1.27 -5.70
CA ARG A 118 32.29 -0.62 -5.94
C ARG A 118 32.07 0.88 -5.98
N MET A 119 32.35 1.52 -4.83
CA MET A 119 32.52 2.97 -4.67
C MET A 119 31.38 3.86 -5.15
N SER A 120 30.44 4.20 -4.28
CA SER A 120 29.86 5.54 -4.23
C SER A 120 29.16 5.79 -2.90
N PHE A 121 29.38 6.96 -2.33
CA PHE A 121 28.86 7.48 -1.07
C PHE A 121 27.34 7.75 -1.05
N LEU A 122 26.54 7.02 -1.84
CA LEU A 122 25.08 7.15 -1.84
C LEU A 122 24.45 5.78 -1.61
N PRO A 123 23.78 5.57 -0.45
CA PRO A 123 23.32 4.25 0.00
C PRO A 123 22.13 3.65 -0.77
N TYR A 124 21.67 4.24 -1.87
CA TYR A 124 20.40 3.86 -2.49
C TYR A 124 20.44 3.54 -4.00
N ARG A 125 21.59 3.48 -4.65
CA ARG A 125 21.60 3.49 -6.13
C ARG A 125 21.83 2.18 -6.86
N ASN A 126 22.22 1.08 -6.22
CA ASN A 126 22.54 -0.15 -6.97
C ASN A 126 22.02 -1.43 -6.30
N LEU A 127 20.73 -1.46 -5.98
CA LEU A 127 20.07 -2.71 -5.61
C LEU A 127 19.55 -3.38 -6.87
N HIS A 128 20.15 -4.49 -7.27
CA HIS A 128 19.66 -5.31 -8.38
C HIS A 128 18.88 -6.50 -7.82
N ILE A 129 17.69 -6.76 -8.38
CA ILE A 129 16.94 -7.99 -8.12
C ILE A 129 17.57 -9.09 -8.98
N PHE A 130 18.22 -10.06 -8.34
CA PHE A 130 18.76 -11.24 -8.99
C PHE A 130 17.86 -12.45 -8.72
N GLY A 131 17.04 -12.77 -9.68
CA GLY A 131 16.22 -13.97 -9.67
C GLY A 131 14.85 -13.79 -9.03
N VAL A 132 13.83 -13.99 -9.83
CA VAL A 132 12.46 -14.20 -9.41
C VAL A 132 12.17 -15.68 -9.56
N LYS A 133 11.96 -16.39 -8.45
CA LYS A 133 11.57 -17.79 -8.47
C LYS A 133 10.07 -17.85 -8.28
N TRP A 134 9.36 -18.30 -9.31
CA TRP A 134 7.95 -18.62 -9.26
C TRP A 134 7.79 -20.09 -8.87
N LEU A 135 7.03 -20.38 -7.82
CA LEU A 135 6.51 -21.71 -7.54
C LEU A 135 4.99 -21.59 -7.54
N ILE A 136 4.38 -22.33 -8.43
CA ILE A 136 2.92 -22.50 -8.56
C ILE A 136 2.50 -23.70 -7.73
#